data_c577311808e976438ff16ca3e14888ae
#
_entry.id   c577311808e976438ff16ca3e14888ae
#
_cell.length_a   1.000
_cell.length_b   1.000
_cell.length_c   1.000
_cell.angle_alpha   90.00
_cell.angle_beta   90.00
_cell.angle_gamma   90.00
#
_symmetry.space_group_name_H-M   'P 1'
#
loop_
_entity.id
_entity.type
_entity.pdbx_description
1 polymer ?
#
loop_
_entity_poly.entity_id
_entity_poly.type
_entity_poly.pdbx_seq_one_letter_code
_entity_poly.pdbx_strand_id
1 'polypeptide(L)'
;MSASSIARVRGRQILDSRGNPTVEVDVVLESGVTGRAAVPSGASTGQFEAVELRDGDPRAYGGKGVLTAVRNVETEIAEAVTGLDAEDQRALDLRLIELDGTKNKSRLGANAILGVSLATAKAGAANAGVSLYRWIGGVSAHVLPVPMMNVVNGGAHAQNSLDLQEFMLVPAGADSFAEALRIGAETFHALKDVLHERGLSTGVGDEGGFAPELDSTEAAIEAVLEAAERVGHRERVAIALDPASTELYRDGGYHFEREGGVIRSADELIDLYSTLADRYPVVSIEDGLAEDEWGAWKAMTDRLGDRIQLVGDDLFVTNVERFQRGIDDGVANAILVKVNQIGTLTESLEAIELARENGYSVVISHRSGETEDTTISDLVVATGAGQIKTGAPSRTDRVAKYNQLLRIEEELGAAAVYPGWQAFPRAQR
;
A
#
# COMPACT_ATOMS: atom_id res chain seq x y z
N MET A 1 3.92 6.62 -37.61
CA MET A 1 3.55 6.29 -36.22
C MET A 1 2.71 7.42 -35.65
N SER A 2 1.76 7.14 -34.77
CA SER A 2 0.97 8.15 -34.05
C SER A 2 1.86 8.98 -33.12
N ALA A 3 1.44 10.19 -32.74
CA ALA A 3 2.11 10.99 -31.72
C ALA A 3 2.17 10.27 -30.35
N SER A 4 1.19 9.41 -30.07
CA SER A 4 1.09 8.56 -28.89
C SER A 4 1.88 7.25 -28.96
N SER A 5 2.48 6.91 -30.10
CA SER A 5 3.31 5.71 -30.25
C SER A 5 4.57 5.80 -29.38
N ILE A 6 4.97 4.71 -28.75
CA ILE A 6 6.20 4.60 -27.97
C ILE A 6 7.40 4.62 -28.90
N ALA A 7 8.22 5.67 -28.79
CA ALA A 7 9.45 5.84 -29.58
C ALA A 7 10.67 5.19 -28.90
N ARG A 8 10.72 5.20 -27.56
CA ARG A 8 11.86 4.68 -26.81
C ARG A 8 11.49 4.36 -25.36
N VAL A 9 12.11 3.30 -24.83
CA VAL A 9 12.07 2.93 -23.40
C VAL A 9 13.49 2.96 -22.85
N ARG A 10 13.66 3.47 -21.63
CA ARG A 10 14.94 3.49 -20.91
C ARG A 10 14.71 3.05 -19.47
N GLY A 11 15.53 2.10 -19.02
CA GLY A 11 15.60 1.70 -17.62
C GLY A 11 16.80 2.31 -16.92
N ARG A 12 16.71 2.46 -15.59
CA ARG A 12 17.86 2.75 -14.74
C ARG A 12 17.65 2.16 -13.35
N GLN A 13 18.78 1.95 -12.67
CA GLN A 13 18.79 1.62 -11.26
C GLN A 13 18.84 2.92 -10.45
N ILE A 14 17.91 3.06 -9.50
CA ILE A 14 17.89 4.13 -8.50
C ILE A 14 17.88 3.51 -7.09
N LEU A 15 17.83 4.30 -6.04
CA LEU A 15 17.72 3.81 -4.67
C LEU A 15 16.30 4.06 -4.12
N ASP A 16 15.78 3.07 -3.38
CA ASP A 16 14.57 3.20 -2.58
C ASP A 16 14.83 3.93 -1.25
N SER A 17 13.79 4.16 -0.46
CA SER A 17 13.85 4.85 0.84
C SER A 17 14.69 4.13 1.91
N ARG A 18 15.04 2.86 1.68
CA ARG A 18 15.92 2.06 2.52
C ARG A 18 17.36 2.01 2.01
N GLY A 19 17.64 2.69 0.88
CA GLY A 19 18.95 2.66 0.22
C GLY A 19 19.22 1.38 -0.58
N ASN A 20 18.20 0.57 -0.85
CA ASN A 20 18.32 -0.59 -1.73
C ASN A 20 18.04 -0.18 -3.19
N PRO A 21 18.71 -0.81 -4.17
CA PRO A 21 18.40 -0.58 -5.58
C PRO A 21 16.96 -0.92 -5.95
N THR A 22 16.37 -0.10 -6.82
CA THR A 22 15.11 -0.37 -7.50
C THR A 22 15.13 0.12 -8.94
N VAL A 23 14.11 -0.23 -9.72
CA VAL A 23 14.00 0.11 -11.14
C VAL A 23 13.23 1.43 -11.33
N GLU A 24 13.76 2.32 -12.16
CA GLU A 24 13.04 3.46 -12.70
C GLU A 24 13.03 3.37 -14.24
N VAL A 25 11.89 3.68 -14.86
CA VAL A 25 11.71 3.61 -16.31
C VAL A 25 11.22 4.95 -16.86
N ASP A 26 11.81 5.37 -18.00
CA ASP A 26 11.29 6.42 -18.86
C ASP A 26 10.70 5.80 -20.14
N VAL A 27 9.47 6.14 -20.45
CA VAL A 27 8.83 5.88 -21.74
C VAL A 27 8.70 7.21 -22.49
N VAL A 28 9.30 7.30 -23.69
CA VAL A 28 9.28 8.48 -24.54
C VAL A 28 8.40 8.19 -25.76
N LEU A 29 7.45 9.07 -26.05
CA LEU A 29 6.56 8.97 -27.19
C LEU A 29 7.12 9.67 -28.42
N GLU A 30 6.56 9.40 -29.61
CA GLU A 30 6.91 10.09 -30.87
C GLU A 30 6.64 11.60 -30.80
N SER A 31 5.70 12.04 -29.97
CA SER A 31 5.47 13.46 -29.66
C SER A 31 6.62 14.12 -28.88
N GLY A 32 7.56 13.35 -28.34
CA GLY A 32 8.61 13.81 -27.43
C GLY A 32 8.20 13.86 -25.96
N VAL A 33 6.94 13.59 -25.64
CA VAL A 33 6.45 13.49 -24.26
C VAL A 33 7.09 12.29 -23.58
N THR A 34 7.43 12.45 -22.29
CA THR A 34 8.05 11.39 -21.48
C THR A 34 7.21 11.11 -20.24
N GLY A 35 6.89 9.85 -20.01
CA GLY A 35 6.39 9.35 -18.74
C GLY A 35 7.51 8.66 -17.95
N ARG A 36 7.57 8.89 -16.63
CA ARG A 36 8.55 8.29 -15.72
C ARG A 36 7.86 7.59 -14.57
N ALA A 37 8.30 6.39 -14.25
CA ALA A 37 7.83 5.66 -13.08
C ALA A 37 8.98 4.96 -12.37
N ALA A 38 8.97 5.04 -11.03
CA ALA A 38 9.88 4.30 -10.16
C ALA A 38 9.10 3.22 -9.41
N VAL A 39 9.65 2.03 -9.34
CA VAL A 39 8.98 0.85 -8.78
C VAL A 39 9.29 0.72 -7.29
N PRO A 40 8.28 0.57 -6.41
CA PRO A 40 8.51 0.30 -5.00
C PRO A 40 8.99 -1.14 -4.76
N SER A 41 9.55 -1.42 -3.58
CA SER A 41 10.02 -2.75 -3.21
C SER A 41 9.59 -3.17 -1.80
N GLY A 42 9.24 -4.45 -1.58
CA GLY A 42 8.85 -4.98 -0.28
C GLY A 42 10.04 -5.26 0.65
N ALA A 43 9.80 -5.26 1.97
CA ALA A 43 10.72 -5.82 2.97
C ALA A 43 10.40 -7.30 3.20
N SER A 44 9.16 -7.59 3.58
CA SER A 44 8.53 -8.91 3.51
C SER A 44 7.86 -9.06 2.14
N THR A 45 7.88 -10.25 1.59
CA THR A 45 7.19 -10.56 0.33
C THR A 45 6.33 -11.78 0.57
N GLY A 46 5.02 -11.66 0.34
CA GLY A 46 4.11 -12.81 0.36
C GLY A 46 4.57 -13.88 -0.63
N GLN A 47 4.41 -15.13 -0.27
CA GLN A 47 4.89 -16.28 -1.07
C GLN A 47 4.36 -16.28 -2.51
N PHE A 48 3.22 -15.64 -2.74
CA PHE A 48 2.50 -15.65 -4.02
C PHE A 48 2.62 -14.34 -4.80
N GLU A 49 3.47 -13.40 -4.35
CA GLU A 49 3.74 -12.16 -5.07
C GLU A 49 4.46 -12.42 -6.40
N ALA A 50 4.27 -11.52 -7.37
CA ALA A 50 5.08 -11.48 -8.57
C ALA A 50 6.55 -11.18 -8.22
N VAL A 51 7.47 -11.79 -8.97
CA VAL A 51 8.90 -11.79 -8.62
C VAL A 51 9.56 -10.45 -8.88
N GLU A 52 10.07 -9.83 -7.84
CA GLU A 52 11.02 -8.72 -7.96
C GLU A 52 12.39 -9.30 -8.35
N LEU A 53 12.81 -9.05 -9.60
CA LEU A 53 14.07 -9.62 -10.11
C LEU A 53 15.26 -8.87 -9.53
N ARG A 54 16.11 -9.63 -8.79
CA ARG A 54 17.36 -9.19 -8.18
C ARG A 54 18.55 -9.86 -8.83
N ASP A 55 19.71 -9.17 -8.88
CA ASP A 55 20.92 -9.70 -9.55
C ASP A 55 21.57 -10.84 -8.80
N GLY A 56 21.43 -10.91 -7.47
CA GLY A 56 21.99 -11.96 -6.63
C GLY A 56 23.53 -11.91 -6.47
N ASP A 57 24.23 -10.89 -7.01
CA ASP A 57 25.67 -10.73 -6.86
C ASP A 57 26.01 -10.09 -5.50
N PRO A 58 26.55 -10.83 -4.53
CA PRO A 58 26.82 -10.30 -3.19
C PRO A 58 27.86 -9.17 -3.16
N ARG A 59 28.63 -8.98 -4.24
CA ARG A 59 29.63 -7.92 -4.36
C ARG A 59 29.01 -6.54 -4.66
N ALA A 60 27.75 -6.51 -5.11
CA ALA A 60 27.02 -5.30 -5.42
C ALA A 60 25.72 -5.23 -4.59
N TYR A 61 25.59 -4.24 -3.72
CA TYR A 61 24.41 -4.04 -2.87
C TYR A 61 23.97 -5.28 -2.07
N GLY A 62 24.92 -6.16 -1.69
CA GLY A 62 24.60 -7.38 -0.97
C GLY A 62 23.69 -8.35 -1.74
N GLY A 63 23.74 -8.35 -3.07
CA GLY A 63 22.89 -9.16 -3.94
C GLY A 63 21.59 -8.49 -4.39
N LYS A 64 21.28 -7.31 -3.86
CA LYS A 64 19.99 -6.60 -4.13
C LYS A 64 20.01 -5.74 -5.39
N GLY A 65 21.06 -5.78 -6.23
CA GLY A 65 21.12 -5.06 -7.51
C GLY A 65 19.96 -5.42 -8.43
N VAL A 66 19.61 -4.52 -9.37
CA VAL A 66 18.50 -4.70 -10.33
C VAL A 66 18.94 -4.47 -11.78
N LEU A 67 20.23 -4.58 -12.07
CA LEU A 67 20.77 -4.33 -13.41
C LEU A 67 20.26 -5.36 -14.44
N THR A 68 19.93 -6.56 -14.03
CA THR A 68 19.31 -7.57 -14.89
C THR A 68 17.89 -7.12 -15.31
N ALA A 69 17.09 -6.65 -14.37
CA ALA A 69 15.76 -6.07 -14.66
C ALA A 69 15.88 -4.82 -15.56
N VAL A 70 16.84 -3.92 -15.30
CA VAL A 70 17.13 -2.75 -16.15
C VAL A 70 17.50 -3.19 -17.57
N ARG A 71 18.36 -4.18 -17.73
CA ARG A 71 18.72 -4.72 -19.05
C ARG A 71 17.49 -5.28 -19.78
N ASN A 72 16.62 -6.01 -19.09
CA ASN A 72 15.38 -6.52 -19.68
C ASN A 72 14.49 -5.39 -20.18
N VAL A 73 14.40 -4.29 -19.42
CA VAL A 73 13.67 -3.06 -19.86
C VAL A 73 14.28 -2.50 -21.14
N GLU A 74 15.62 -2.34 -21.20
CA GLU A 74 16.32 -1.66 -22.30
C GLU A 74 16.47 -2.51 -23.57
N THR A 75 16.27 -3.82 -23.47
CA THR A 75 16.43 -4.75 -24.60
C THR A 75 15.10 -5.39 -24.98
N GLU A 76 14.75 -6.53 -24.43
CA GLU A 76 13.63 -7.36 -24.85
C GLU A 76 12.27 -6.64 -24.70
N ILE A 77 12.06 -5.96 -23.56
CA ILE A 77 10.82 -5.21 -23.34
C ILE A 77 10.74 -4.01 -24.28
N ALA A 78 11.83 -3.21 -24.41
CA ALA A 78 11.85 -2.07 -25.30
C ALA A 78 11.57 -2.48 -26.76
N GLU A 79 12.15 -3.59 -27.24
CA GLU A 79 11.88 -4.12 -28.58
C GLU A 79 10.40 -4.50 -28.76
N ALA A 80 9.81 -5.14 -27.76
CA ALA A 80 8.44 -5.64 -27.81
C ALA A 80 7.36 -4.54 -27.75
N VAL A 81 7.66 -3.38 -27.13
CA VAL A 81 6.67 -2.32 -26.90
C VAL A 81 6.89 -1.07 -27.77
N THR A 82 8.07 -0.91 -28.40
CA THR A 82 8.31 0.22 -29.31
C THR A 82 7.34 0.16 -30.49
N GLY A 83 6.70 1.29 -30.80
CA GLY A 83 5.66 1.42 -31.82
C GLY A 83 4.25 1.13 -31.33
N LEU A 84 4.07 0.55 -30.14
CA LEU A 84 2.73 0.42 -29.53
C LEU A 84 2.18 1.79 -29.16
N ASP A 85 0.86 1.89 -29.10
CA ASP A 85 0.15 3.10 -28.71
C ASP A 85 0.06 3.18 -27.17
N ALA A 86 0.60 4.26 -26.59
CA ALA A 86 0.54 4.49 -25.13
C ALA A 86 -0.89 4.77 -24.63
N GLU A 87 -1.84 5.03 -25.53
CA GLU A 87 -3.26 5.19 -25.17
C GLU A 87 -3.97 3.85 -24.99
N ASP A 88 -3.41 2.75 -25.50
CA ASP A 88 -3.92 1.39 -25.27
C ASP A 88 -3.14 0.67 -24.16
N GLN A 89 -3.35 1.12 -22.91
CA GLN A 89 -2.69 0.55 -21.73
C GLN A 89 -2.90 -0.96 -21.61
N ARG A 90 -4.13 -1.42 -21.90
CA ARG A 90 -4.46 -2.85 -21.77
C ARG A 90 -3.69 -3.71 -22.74
N ALA A 91 -3.61 -3.28 -24.00
CA ALA A 91 -2.83 -4.01 -25.02
C ALA A 91 -1.34 -4.04 -24.67
N LEU A 92 -0.79 -2.94 -24.13
CA LEU A 92 0.59 -2.89 -23.64
C LEU A 92 0.83 -3.89 -22.53
N ASP A 93 -0.01 -3.87 -21.47
CA ASP A 93 0.17 -4.72 -20.29
C ASP A 93 0.02 -6.20 -20.66
N LEU A 94 -0.96 -6.56 -21.49
CA LEU A 94 -1.11 -7.93 -22.00
C LEU A 94 0.11 -8.37 -22.82
N ARG A 95 0.68 -7.46 -23.63
CA ARG A 95 1.92 -7.75 -24.36
C ARG A 95 3.10 -8.02 -23.44
N LEU A 96 3.22 -7.28 -22.32
CA LEU A 96 4.27 -7.48 -21.32
C LEU A 96 4.10 -8.82 -20.59
N ILE A 97 2.86 -9.18 -20.22
CA ILE A 97 2.54 -10.46 -19.57
C ILE A 97 2.84 -11.63 -20.51
N GLU A 98 2.40 -11.55 -21.77
CA GLU A 98 2.70 -12.58 -22.80
C GLU A 98 4.20 -12.72 -23.03
N LEU A 99 4.92 -11.60 -23.07
CA LEU A 99 6.36 -11.59 -23.28
C LEU A 99 7.09 -12.31 -22.15
N ASP A 100 6.71 -12.09 -20.89
CA ASP A 100 7.30 -12.81 -19.76
C ASP A 100 6.94 -14.30 -19.80
N GLY A 101 5.68 -14.64 -20.02
CA GLY A 101 5.18 -16.00 -20.20
C GLY A 101 5.19 -16.87 -18.94
N THR A 102 5.54 -16.31 -17.76
CA THR A 102 5.49 -17.02 -16.47
C THR A 102 4.36 -16.49 -15.62
N LYS A 103 3.79 -17.32 -14.72
CA LYS A 103 2.67 -16.92 -13.88
C LYS A 103 2.99 -15.75 -12.95
N ASN A 104 4.22 -15.67 -12.47
CA ASN A 104 4.65 -14.70 -11.46
C ASN A 104 5.71 -13.72 -11.98
N LYS A 105 5.82 -13.55 -13.29
CA LYS A 105 6.74 -12.60 -13.95
C LYS A 105 8.22 -12.82 -13.58
N SER A 106 8.59 -14.09 -13.30
CA SER A 106 9.95 -14.43 -12.85
C SER A 106 11.02 -14.35 -13.93
N ARG A 107 10.66 -14.32 -15.21
CA ARG A 107 11.61 -14.28 -16.32
C ARG A 107 12.18 -12.89 -16.56
N LEU A 108 11.32 -11.91 -16.71
CA LEU A 108 11.71 -10.50 -16.95
C LEU A 108 11.83 -9.69 -15.67
N GLY A 109 11.06 -10.07 -14.66
CA GLY A 109 10.91 -9.37 -13.40
C GLY A 109 9.67 -8.47 -13.36
N ALA A 110 8.84 -8.63 -12.32
CA ALA A 110 7.67 -7.77 -12.12
C ALA A 110 8.06 -6.30 -11.99
N ASN A 111 9.23 -6.01 -11.42
CA ASN A 111 9.78 -4.65 -11.33
C ASN A 111 10.10 -4.03 -12.70
N ALA A 112 10.64 -4.80 -13.64
CA ALA A 112 10.88 -4.34 -15.02
C ALA A 112 9.54 -4.08 -15.74
N ILE A 113 8.61 -5.02 -15.64
CA ILE A 113 7.28 -4.95 -16.28
C ILE A 113 6.47 -3.77 -15.73
N LEU A 114 6.35 -3.65 -14.41
CA LEU A 114 5.61 -2.58 -13.77
C LEU A 114 6.17 -1.20 -14.10
N GLY A 115 7.49 -1.06 -14.11
CA GLY A 115 8.14 0.20 -14.48
C GLY A 115 7.70 0.69 -15.86
N VAL A 116 7.63 -0.21 -16.84
CA VAL A 116 7.18 0.13 -18.20
C VAL A 116 5.67 0.40 -18.24
N SER A 117 4.86 -0.42 -17.58
CA SER A 117 3.40 -0.26 -17.48
C SER A 117 3.03 1.12 -16.93
N LEU A 118 3.57 1.51 -15.77
CA LEU A 118 3.25 2.80 -15.14
C LEU A 118 3.84 3.99 -15.90
N ALA A 119 5.05 3.87 -16.43
CA ALA A 119 5.66 4.93 -17.22
C ALA A 119 4.86 5.21 -18.51
N THR A 120 4.28 4.16 -19.12
CA THR A 120 3.42 4.30 -20.31
C THR A 120 2.12 5.01 -19.97
N ALA A 121 1.45 4.64 -18.86
CA ALA A 121 0.25 5.34 -18.39
C ALA A 121 0.51 6.84 -18.17
N LYS A 122 1.64 7.18 -17.55
CA LYS A 122 2.05 8.58 -17.35
C LYS A 122 2.36 9.30 -18.66
N ALA A 123 3.00 8.63 -19.61
CA ALA A 123 3.28 9.20 -20.93
C ALA A 123 1.97 9.47 -21.70
N GLY A 124 1.01 8.53 -21.67
CA GLY A 124 -0.31 8.67 -22.28
C GLY A 124 -1.08 9.86 -21.70
N ALA A 125 -1.15 9.94 -20.38
CA ALA A 125 -1.79 11.05 -19.67
C ALA A 125 -1.18 12.40 -20.04
N ALA A 126 0.14 12.51 -20.00
CA ALA A 126 0.86 13.73 -20.35
C ALA A 126 0.68 14.11 -21.82
N ASN A 127 0.66 13.13 -22.74
CA ASN A 127 0.41 13.35 -24.17
C ASN A 127 -1.01 13.85 -24.42
N ALA A 128 -1.99 13.35 -23.66
CA ALA A 128 -3.38 13.82 -23.71
C ALA A 128 -3.59 15.17 -22.99
N GLY A 129 -2.59 15.67 -22.25
CA GLY A 129 -2.67 16.92 -21.49
C GLY A 129 -3.61 16.85 -20.28
N VAL A 130 -3.75 15.67 -19.68
CA VAL A 130 -4.60 15.44 -18.51
C VAL A 130 -3.78 14.84 -17.34
N SER A 131 -4.27 15.03 -16.11
CA SER A 131 -3.68 14.42 -14.92
C SER A 131 -3.82 12.89 -14.94
N LEU A 132 -2.88 12.16 -14.33
CA LEU A 132 -2.88 10.70 -14.36
C LEU A 132 -4.16 10.11 -13.75
N TYR A 133 -4.67 10.67 -12.66
CA TYR A 133 -5.91 10.18 -12.06
C TYR A 133 -7.12 10.32 -13.00
N ARG A 134 -7.18 11.39 -13.81
CA ARG A 134 -8.21 11.58 -14.84
C ARG A 134 -8.03 10.66 -16.04
N TRP A 135 -6.77 10.40 -16.41
CA TRP A 135 -6.44 9.48 -17.48
C TRP A 135 -6.94 8.05 -17.17
N ILE A 136 -6.68 7.58 -15.95
CA ILE A 136 -7.08 6.23 -15.52
C ILE A 136 -8.58 6.16 -15.19
N GLY A 137 -9.12 7.12 -14.44
CA GLY A 137 -10.46 7.04 -13.86
C GLY A 137 -11.54 7.84 -14.60
N GLY A 138 -11.15 8.61 -15.62
CA GLY A 138 -12.07 9.41 -16.42
C GLY A 138 -12.81 10.46 -15.59
N VAL A 139 -14.06 10.73 -15.99
CA VAL A 139 -14.91 11.74 -15.35
C VAL A 139 -15.38 11.37 -13.94
N SER A 140 -15.28 10.11 -13.56
CA SER A 140 -15.71 9.61 -12.25
C SER A 140 -14.64 9.79 -11.16
N ALA A 141 -13.43 10.17 -11.51
CA ALA A 141 -12.29 10.33 -10.59
C ALA A 141 -12.40 11.64 -9.80
N HIS A 142 -13.06 11.60 -8.63
CA HIS A 142 -13.26 12.78 -7.77
C HIS A 142 -13.30 12.46 -6.26
N VAL A 143 -13.15 11.18 -5.88
CA VAL A 143 -13.17 10.77 -4.47
C VAL A 143 -11.75 10.72 -3.94
N LEU A 144 -11.45 11.57 -2.95
CA LEU A 144 -10.19 11.56 -2.20
C LEU A 144 -10.20 10.41 -1.21
N PRO A 145 -9.05 9.79 -0.90
CA PRO A 145 -9.01 8.70 0.07
C PRO A 145 -8.97 9.20 1.51
N VAL A 146 -9.48 8.38 2.44
CA VAL A 146 -9.13 8.48 3.86
C VAL A 146 -7.75 7.86 4.06
N PRO A 147 -6.76 8.61 4.59
CA PRO A 147 -5.44 8.06 4.83
C PRO A 147 -5.41 7.19 6.09
N MET A 148 -4.74 6.04 6.00
CA MET A 148 -4.37 5.18 7.12
C MET A 148 -2.87 5.41 7.38
N MET A 149 -2.55 6.28 8.36
CA MET A 149 -1.20 6.79 8.59
C MET A 149 -0.48 5.95 9.63
N ASN A 150 0.52 5.17 9.24
CA ASN A 150 1.31 4.36 10.18
C ASN A 150 2.19 5.25 11.07
N VAL A 151 1.72 5.57 12.28
CA VAL A 151 2.37 6.51 13.21
C VAL A 151 3.22 5.83 14.29
N VAL A 152 2.99 4.52 14.55
CA VAL A 152 3.84 3.68 15.42
C VAL A 152 4.18 2.38 14.69
N ASN A 153 5.47 2.08 14.62
CA ASN A 153 6.02 0.88 14.01
C ASN A 153 6.45 -0.14 15.07
N GLY A 154 6.19 -1.40 14.81
CA GLY A 154 6.71 -2.55 15.55
C GLY A 154 7.08 -3.69 14.61
N GLY A 155 7.03 -4.93 15.05
CA GLY A 155 7.27 -6.12 14.24
C GLY A 155 8.55 -6.03 13.39
N ALA A 156 8.45 -6.40 12.13
CA ALA A 156 9.57 -6.34 11.18
C ALA A 156 9.99 -4.92 10.81
N HIS A 157 9.12 -3.91 11.02
CA HIS A 157 9.39 -2.51 10.67
C HIS A 157 10.20 -1.74 11.72
N ALA A 158 10.40 -2.31 12.92
CA ALA A 158 11.15 -1.68 14.00
C ALA A 158 11.83 -2.70 14.93
N GLN A 159 12.98 -2.33 15.49
CA GLN A 159 13.64 -3.10 16.56
C GLN A 159 13.20 -2.53 17.90
N ASN A 160 12.01 -2.92 18.37
CA ASN A 160 11.42 -2.52 19.65
C ASN A 160 10.63 -3.65 20.27
N SER A 161 9.88 -3.37 21.35
CA SER A 161 9.13 -4.34 22.16
C SER A 161 7.74 -4.72 21.61
N LEU A 162 7.29 -4.17 20.48
CA LEU A 162 5.97 -4.45 19.91
C LEU A 162 6.03 -5.59 18.90
N ASP A 163 5.13 -6.56 19.02
CA ASP A 163 4.98 -7.66 18.06
C ASP A 163 4.14 -7.27 16.86
N LEU A 164 3.07 -6.49 17.02
CA LEU A 164 2.28 -5.96 15.91
C LEU A 164 3.09 -4.95 15.11
N GLN A 165 2.99 -5.03 13.78
CA GLN A 165 3.87 -4.30 12.88
C GLN A 165 3.49 -2.82 12.70
N GLU A 166 2.18 -2.49 12.63
CA GLU A 166 1.73 -1.14 12.36
C GLU A 166 0.52 -0.71 13.19
N PHE A 167 0.60 0.52 13.68
CA PHE A 167 -0.49 1.21 14.37
C PHE A 167 -0.81 2.49 13.60
N MET A 168 -1.95 2.48 12.93
CA MET A 168 -2.32 3.53 11.99
C MET A 168 -3.36 4.47 12.58
N LEU A 169 -3.10 5.78 12.44
CA LEU A 169 -4.05 6.85 12.70
C LEU A 169 -4.93 7.06 11.48
N VAL A 170 -6.24 7.10 11.67
CA VAL A 170 -7.24 7.22 10.61
C VAL A 170 -8.12 8.46 10.85
N PRO A 171 -7.86 9.62 10.20
CA PRO A 171 -8.61 10.86 10.42
C PRO A 171 -9.93 10.89 9.63
N ALA A 172 -10.78 9.87 9.83
CA ALA A 172 -12.06 9.72 9.11
C ALA A 172 -13.11 10.78 9.45
N GLY A 173 -12.95 11.52 10.55
CA GLY A 173 -13.85 12.61 10.94
C GLY A 173 -13.50 13.97 10.34
N ALA A 174 -12.60 14.03 9.36
CA ALA A 174 -12.28 15.25 8.63
C ALA A 174 -13.35 15.59 7.58
N ASP A 175 -13.41 16.86 7.16
CA ASP A 175 -14.35 17.34 6.15
C ASP A 175 -13.73 17.44 4.76
N SER A 176 -12.40 17.30 4.66
CA SER A 176 -11.61 17.34 3.42
C SER A 176 -10.32 16.55 3.59
N PHE A 177 -9.64 16.24 2.48
CA PHE A 177 -8.34 15.59 2.55
C PHE A 177 -7.27 16.47 3.20
N ALA A 178 -7.26 17.77 2.88
CA ALA A 178 -6.34 18.73 3.51
C ALA A 178 -6.54 18.79 5.03
N GLU A 179 -7.79 18.75 5.51
CA GLU A 179 -8.09 18.70 6.94
C GLU A 179 -7.68 17.36 7.56
N ALA A 180 -7.87 16.24 6.87
CA ALA A 180 -7.42 14.93 7.31
C ALA A 180 -5.89 14.88 7.48
N LEU A 181 -5.15 15.45 6.51
CA LEU A 181 -3.70 15.54 6.59
C LEU A 181 -3.24 16.45 7.74
N ARG A 182 -3.93 17.58 8.00
CA ARG A 182 -3.67 18.47 9.14
C ARG A 182 -3.86 17.72 10.47
N ILE A 183 -4.99 17.04 10.65
CA ILE A 183 -5.29 16.23 11.85
C ILE A 183 -4.19 15.19 12.06
N GLY A 184 -3.79 14.48 10.98
CA GLY A 184 -2.74 13.49 11.03
C GLY A 184 -1.39 14.07 11.45
N ALA A 185 -0.98 15.18 10.85
CA ALA A 185 0.30 15.84 11.15
C ALA A 185 0.34 16.40 12.59
N GLU A 186 -0.71 17.08 13.04
CA GLU A 186 -0.81 17.61 14.41
C GLU A 186 -0.78 16.48 15.44
N THR A 187 -1.53 15.39 15.20
CA THR A 187 -1.52 14.22 16.09
C THR A 187 -0.15 13.54 16.11
N PHE A 188 0.52 13.42 14.95
CA PHE A 188 1.86 12.85 14.85
C PHE A 188 2.90 13.67 15.65
N HIS A 189 2.83 15.00 15.59
CA HIS A 189 3.71 15.86 16.40
C HIS A 189 3.39 15.73 17.90
N ALA A 190 2.12 15.72 18.29
CA ALA A 190 1.72 15.50 19.67
C ALA A 190 2.15 14.11 20.18
N LEU A 191 2.12 13.09 19.34
CA LEU A 191 2.63 11.75 19.69
C LEU A 191 4.13 11.78 20.00
N LYS A 192 4.90 12.55 19.24
CA LYS A 192 6.32 12.77 19.55
C LYS A 192 6.52 13.34 20.95
N ASP A 193 5.70 14.33 21.33
CA ASP A 193 5.77 14.93 22.65
C ASP A 193 5.36 13.96 23.75
N VAL A 194 4.27 13.18 23.56
CA VAL A 194 3.83 12.11 24.46
C VAL A 194 4.95 11.09 24.71
N LEU A 195 5.60 10.62 23.66
CA LEU A 195 6.69 9.65 23.76
C LEU A 195 7.91 10.24 24.47
N HIS A 196 8.27 11.49 24.14
CA HIS A 196 9.39 12.18 24.75
C HIS A 196 9.18 12.40 26.26
N GLU A 197 7.99 12.84 26.68
CA GLU A 197 7.63 13.01 28.10
C GLU A 197 7.68 11.70 28.89
N ARG A 198 7.39 10.58 28.24
CA ARG A 198 7.52 9.23 28.82
C ARG A 198 8.96 8.71 28.80
N GLY A 199 9.95 9.48 28.28
CA GLY A 199 11.34 9.07 28.15
C GLY A 199 11.57 8.01 27.07
N LEU A 200 10.66 7.86 26.12
CA LEU A 200 10.72 6.88 25.05
C LEU A 200 11.40 7.43 23.79
N SER A 201 11.90 6.52 22.96
CA SER A 201 12.51 6.87 21.67
C SER A 201 11.50 7.52 20.71
N THR A 202 11.93 8.57 20.03
CA THR A 202 11.22 9.18 18.90
C THR A 202 11.95 8.96 17.57
N GLY A 203 12.84 7.95 17.51
CA GLY A 203 13.38 7.42 16.26
C GLY A 203 12.26 6.80 15.42
N VAL A 204 12.41 6.86 14.09
CA VAL A 204 11.38 6.40 13.16
C VAL A 204 11.77 5.08 12.49
N GLY A 205 10.78 4.24 12.21
CA GLY A 205 10.91 3.02 11.43
C GLY A 205 10.89 3.27 9.91
N ASP A 206 10.83 2.20 9.15
CA ASP A 206 10.92 2.23 7.68
C ASP A 206 9.79 3.06 7.02
N GLU A 207 8.62 3.11 7.63
CA GLU A 207 7.45 3.83 7.12
C GLU A 207 7.23 5.21 7.72
N GLY A 208 8.21 5.71 8.50
CA GLY A 208 8.20 7.05 9.07
C GLY A 208 7.47 7.20 10.39
N GLY A 209 6.77 6.17 10.89
CA GLY A 209 6.19 6.10 12.23
C GLY A 209 7.26 5.94 13.29
N PHE A 210 6.96 6.36 14.54
CA PHE A 210 7.88 6.20 15.67
C PHE A 210 8.07 4.74 16.04
N ALA A 211 9.23 4.40 16.58
CA ALA A 211 9.59 3.05 17.02
C ALA A 211 9.94 3.04 18.52
N PRO A 212 9.00 3.35 19.42
CA PRO A 212 9.25 3.38 20.86
C PRO A 212 9.26 1.97 21.47
N GLU A 213 9.92 1.84 22.63
CA GLU A 213 9.75 0.68 23.51
C GLU A 213 8.45 0.87 24.32
N LEU A 214 7.39 0.18 23.94
CA LEU A 214 6.11 0.19 24.65
C LEU A 214 5.79 -1.22 25.16
N ASP A 215 5.09 -1.28 26.30
CA ASP A 215 4.91 -2.53 27.05
C ASP A 215 3.88 -3.48 26.40
N SER A 216 3.00 -2.98 25.53
CA SER A 216 1.95 -3.76 24.88
C SER A 216 1.32 -3.06 23.67
N THR A 217 0.59 -3.84 22.90
CA THR A 217 -0.30 -3.36 21.82
C THR A 217 -1.26 -2.26 22.31
N GLU A 218 -1.89 -2.44 23.48
CA GLU A 218 -2.80 -1.44 24.05
C GLU A 218 -2.07 -0.14 24.39
N ALA A 219 -0.85 -0.21 24.95
CA ALA A 219 -0.06 0.97 25.25
C ALA A 219 0.28 1.80 24.01
N ALA A 220 0.48 1.15 22.86
CA ALA A 220 0.70 1.82 21.58
C ALA A 220 -0.58 2.55 21.10
N ILE A 221 -1.73 1.87 21.14
CA ILE A 221 -3.03 2.47 20.80
C ILE A 221 -3.32 3.66 21.72
N GLU A 222 -3.15 3.50 23.03
CA GLU A 222 -3.40 4.55 24.03
C GLU A 222 -2.49 5.77 23.83
N ALA A 223 -1.22 5.57 23.46
CA ALA A 223 -0.32 6.69 23.18
C ALA A 223 -0.79 7.50 21.95
N VAL A 224 -1.25 6.85 20.88
CA VAL A 224 -1.80 7.52 19.71
C VAL A 224 -3.08 8.28 20.05
N LEU A 225 -3.97 7.67 20.84
CA LEU A 225 -5.23 8.28 21.24
C LEU A 225 -5.04 9.45 22.23
N GLU A 226 -4.07 9.36 23.15
CA GLU A 226 -3.66 10.46 24.01
C GLU A 226 -3.13 11.64 23.18
N ALA A 227 -2.30 11.37 22.18
CA ALA A 227 -1.80 12.41 21.28
C ALA A 227 -2.94 13.12 20.54
N ALA A 228 -3.92 12.38 20.03
CA ALA A 228 -5.10 12.95 19.37
C ALA A 228 -5.96 13.78 20.34
N GLU A 229 -6.09 13.35 21.60
CA GLU A 229 -6.79 14.08 22.66
C GLU A 229 -6.12 15.43 22.94
N ARG A 230 -4.78 15.46 23.08
CA ARG A 230 -3.99 16.67 23.38
C ARG A 230 -4.18 17.78 22.34
N VAL A 231 -4.43 17.40 21.09
CA VAL A 231 -4.67 18.37 19.99
C VAL A 231 -6.15 18.52 19.62
N GLY A 232 -7.06 17.93 20.42
CA GLY A 232 -8.51 18.09 20.25
C GLY A 232 -9.09 17.32 19.08
N HIS A 233 -8.44 16.24 18.64
CA HIS A 233 -8.88 15.44 17.48
C HIS A 233 -9.44 14.06 17.84
N ARG A 234 -9.55 13.72 19.15
CA ARG A 234 -9.92 12.39 19.64
C ARG A 234 -11.17 11.80 19.00
N GLU A 235 -12.22 12.61 18.84
CA GLU A 235 -13.51 12.19 18.25
C GLU A 235 -13.51 12.15 16.70
N ARG A 236 -12.43 12.61 16.09
CA ARG A 236 -12.29 12.71 14.62
C ARG A 236 -11.37 11.63 14.04
N VAL A 237 -10.79 10.81 14.89
CA VAL A 237 -9.84 9.78 14.49
C VAL A 237 -10.28 8.39 14.92
N ALA A 238 -9.85 7.40 14.18
CA ALA A 238 -9.90 5.99 14.53
C ALA A 238 -8.51 5.36 14.43
N ILE A 239 -8.43 4.10 14.80
CA ILE A 239 -7.21 3.26 14.72
C ILE A 239 -7.42 2.17 13.68
N ALA A 240 -6.40 1.93 12.87
CA ALA A 240 -6.27 0.70 12.11
C ALA A 240 -4.98 -0.02 12.51
N LEU A 241 -4.99 -1.34 12.44
CA LEU A 241 -3.88 -2.20 12.85
C LEU A 241 -3.43 -3.06 11.68
N ASP A 242 -2.14 -3.31 11.60
CA ASP A 242 -1.56 -4.35 10.76
C ASP A 242 -0.62 -5.20 11.63
N PRO A 243 -1.08 -6.36 12.11
CA PRO A 243 -0.25 -7.30 12.83
C PRO A 243 0.84 -7.98 11.99
N ALA A 244 0.66 -8.09 10.68
CA ALA A 244 1.48 -8.92 9.79
C ALA A 244 1.63 -10.35 10.36
N SER A 245 0.49 -10.99 10.65
CA SER A 245 0.46 -12.21 11.50
C SER A 245 1.16 -13.42 10.90
N THR A 246 1.44 -13.44 9.59
CA THR A 246 2.28 -14.46 8.97
C THR A 246 3.68 -14.50 9.59
N GLU A 247 4.26 -13.35 9.95
CA GLU A 247 5.58 -13.24 10.62
C GLU A 247 5.56 -13.82 12.06
N LEU A 248 4.40 -13.81 12.70
CA LEU A 248 4.22 -14.36 14.06
C LEU A 248 3.94 -15.86 14.06
N TYR A 249 3.50 -16.43 12.93
CA TYR A 249 2.98 -17.78 12.84
C TYR A 249 4.08 -18.82 12.64
N ARG A 250 4.21 -19.73 13.59
CA ARG A 250 5.07 -20.92 13.49
C ARG A 250 4.58 -22.03 14.40
N ASP A 251 4.86 -23.28 14.05
CA ASP A 251 4.53 -24.48 14.83
C ASP A 251 3.04 -24.56 15.24
N GLY A 252 2.13 -23.99 14.42
CA GLY A 252 0.68 -24.01 14.65
C GLY A 252 0.17 -22.96 15.64
N GLY A 253 0.96 -21.94 15.98
CA GLY A 253 0.58 -20.85 16.88
C GLY A 253 1.22 -19.51 16.51
N TYR A 254 0.67 -18.43 17.08
CA TYR A 254 1.16 -17.05 16.91
C TYR A 254 2.04 -16.67 18.11
N HIS A 255 3.31 -16.40 17.85
CA HIS A 255 4.33 -16.18 18.88
C HIS A 255 4.55 -14.68 19.11
N PHE A 256 4.06 -14.17 20.21
CA PHE A 256 4.27 -12.81 20.71
C PHE A 256 5.54 -12.78 21.57
N GLU A 257 6.70 -12.80 20.93
CA GLU A 257 7.99 -12.93 21.62
C GLU A 257 8.36 -11.70 22.43
N ARG A 258 7.97 -10.51 21.92
CA ARG A 258 8.33 -9.22 22.50
C ARG A 258 7.33 -8.81 23.58
N GLU A 259 6.07 -9.15 23.44
CA GLU A 259 4.99 -8.86 24.39
C GLU A 259 4.77 -10.05 25.37
N GLY A 260 5.84 -10.46 26.08
CA GLY A 260 5.77 -11.42 27.18
C GLY A 260 6.00 -12.89 26.81
N GLY A 261 6.36 -13.21 25.57
CA GLY A 261 6.65 -14.58 25.13
C GLY A 261 5.41 -15.48 25.06
N VAL A 262 4.25 -14.92 24.82
CA VAL A 262 2.98 -15.64 24.78
C VAL A 262 2.77 -16.28 23.40
N ILE A 263 2.32 -17.54 23.40
CA ILE A 263 1.87 -18.21 22.16
C ILE A 263 0.35 -18.21 22.16
N ARG A 264 -0.27 -17.76 21.09
CA ARG A 264 -1.73 -17.71 20.92
C ARG A 264 -2.17 -18.66 19.81
N SER A 265 -3.28 -19.33 20.00
CA SER A 265 -4.04 -19.97 18.92
C SER A 265 -4.73 -18.89 18.06
N ALA A 266 -5.25 -19.30 16.91
CA ALA A 266 -6.05 -18.41 16.06
C ALA A 266 -7.29 -17.86 16.80
N ASP A 267 -7.99 -18.70 17.58
CA ASP A 267 -9.15 -18.28 18.35
C ASP A 267 -8.79 -17.24 19.42
N GLU A 268 -7.67 -17.43 20.15
CA GLU A 268 -7.19 -16.47 21.14
C GLU A 268 -6.74 -15.14 20.50
N LEU A 269 -6.22 -15.18 19.29
CA LEU A 269 -5.86 -13.98 18.54
C LEU A 269 -7.11 -13.22 18.05
N ILE A 270 -8.13 -13.93 17.58
CA ILE A 270 -9.44 -13.35 17.25
C ILE A 270 -10.10 -12.73 18.50
N ASP A 271 -9.98 -13.37 19.66
CA ASP A 271 -10.46 -12.85 20.95
C ASP A 271 -9.74 -11.54 21.33
N LEU A 272 -8.43 -11.47 21.12
CA LEU A 272 -7.65 -10.25 21.31
C LEU A 272 -8.19 -9.12 20.43
N TYR A 273 -8.37 -9.36 19.13
CA TYR A 273 -8.89 -8.36 18.20
C TYR A 273 -10.32 -7.90 18.55
N SER A 274 -11.17 -8.83 18.97
CA SER A 274 -12.51 -8.50 19.45
C SER A 274 -12.43 -7.57 20.67
N THR A 275 -11.55 -7.88 21.62
CA THR A 275 -11.34 -7.05 22.82
C THR A 275 -10.81 -5.65 22.46
N LEU A 276 -9.87 -5.56 21.53
CA LEU A 276 -9.36 -4.27 21.06
C LEU A 276 -10.44 -3.44 20.39
N ALA A 277 -11.28 -4.06 19.53
CA ALA A 277 -12.39 -3.40 18.86
C ALA A 277 -13.52 -2.96 19.83
N ASP A 278 -13.69 -3.68 20.96
CA ASP A 278 -14.66 -3.29 22.00
C ASP A 278 -14.17 -2.12 22.88
N ARG A 279 -12.87 -1.99 23.07
CA ARG A 279 -12.27 -0.98 23.96
C ARG A 279 -11.82 0.29 23.27
N TYR A 280 -11.44 0.20 22.01
CA TYR A 280 -10.83 1.29 21.24
C TYR A 280 -11.56 1.49 19.91
N PRO A 281 -11.44 2.67 19.27
CA PRO A 281 -12.06 2.94 17.99
C PRO A 281 -11.30 2.26 16.83
N VAL A 282 -11.14 0.94 16.90
CA VAL A 282 -10.50 0.16 15.84
C VAL A 282 -11.51 -0.04 14.70
N VAL A 283 -11.17 0.42 13.51
CA VAL A 283 -12.02 0.34 12.31
C VAL A 283 -11.53 -0.67 11.28
N SER A 284 -10.26 -1.07 11.34
CA SER A 284 -9.64 -1.97 10.36
C SER A 284 -8.52 -2.80 10.98
N ILE A 285 -8.44 -4.07 10.57
CA ILE A 285 -7.32 -4.97 10.87
C ILE A 285 -6.87 -5.59 9.54
N GLU A 286 -5.61 -5.40 9.20
CA GLU A 286 -4.94 -5.98 8.04
C GLU A 286 -4.15 -7.21 8.49
N ASP A 287 -4.16 -8.28 7.71
CA ASP A 287 -3.43 -9.54 7.95
C ASP A 287 -3.46 -10.01 9.41
N GLY A 288 -4.67 -10.02 9.96
CA GLY A 288 -4.92 -10.43 11.35
C GLY A 288 -4.59 -11.90 11.62
N LEU A 289 -4.43 -12.73 10.59
CA LEU A 289 -4.06 -14.15 10.67
C LEU A 289 -3.10 -14.48 9.53
N ALA A 290 -2.40 -15.62 9.64
CA ALA A 290 -1.41 -16.07 8.64
C ALA A 290 -2.07 -16.34 7.27
N GLU A 291 -1.31 -16.10 6.19
CA GLU A 291 -1.78 -16.06 4.79
C GLU A 291 -2.40 -17.37 4.27
N ASP A 292 -2.10 -18.51 4.90
CA ASP A 292 -2.64 -19.82 4.50
C ASP A 292 -3.67 -20.40 5.50
N GLU A 293 -3.98 -19.70 6.59
CA GLU A 293 -4.94 -20.12 7.62
C GLU A 293 -6.40 -19.80 7.23
N TRP A 294 -6.83 -20.19 6.03
CA TRP A 294 -8.15 -19.87 5.43
C TRP A 294 -9.35 -20.16 6.33
N GLY A 295 -9.29 -21.28 7.10
CA GLY A 295 -10.36 -21.66 8.03
C GLY A 295 -10.44 -20.69 9.21
N ALA A 296 -9.30 -20.26 9.76
CA ALA A 296 -9.25 -19.28 10.82
C ALA A 296 -9.66 -17.88 10.33
N TRP A 297 -9.27 -17.49 9.11
CA TRP A 297 -9.74 -16.28 8.46
C TRP A 297 -11.27 -16.25 8.31
N LYS A 298 -11.86 -17.39 7.92
CA LYS A 298 -13.33 -17.49 7.87
C LYS A 298 -13.96 -17.29 9.24
N ALA A 299 -13.42 -17.91 10.28
CA ALA A 299 -13.91 -17.73 11.66
C ALA A 299 -13.78 -16.28 12.13
N MET A 300 -12.65 -15.61 11.82
CA MET A 300 -12.47 -14.18 12.10
C MET A 300 -13.48 -13.32 11.37
N THR A 301 -13.72 -13.62 10.09
CA THR A 301 -14.69 -12.87 9.26
C THR A 301 -16.11 -13.02 9.79
N ASP A 302 -16.52 -14.23 10.18
CA ASP A 302 -17.85 -14.48 10.74
C ASP A 302 -18.05 -13.75 12.09
N ARG A 303 -16.97 -13.55 12.86
CA ARG A 303 -17.04 -12.92 14.18
C ARG A 303 -16.93 -11.39 14.15
N LEU A 304 -16.09 -10.85 13.27
CA LEU A 304 -15.71 -9.43 13.28
C LEU A 304 -16.10 -8.68 12.00
N GLY A 305 -16.37 -9.38 10.90
CA GLY A 305 -16.53 -8.78 9.58
C GLY A 305 -17.72 -7.83 9.42
N ASP A 306 -18.74 -7.95 10.28
CA ASP A 306 -19.88 -7.00 10.32
C ASP A 306 -19.61 -5.76 11.18
N ARG A 307 -18.47 -5.72 11.89
CA ARG A 307 -18.13 -4.68 12.88
C ARG A 307 -16.93 -3.84 12.50
N ILE A 308 -15.97 -4.45 11.82
CA ILE A 308 -14.72 -3.81 11.39
C ILE A 308 -14.33 -4.29 9.99
N GLN A 309 -13.47 -3.52 9.36
CA GLN A 309 -12.82 -3.91 8.11
C GLN A 309 -11.74 -4.95 8.38
N LEU A 310 -11.75 -6.04 7.62
CA LEU A 310 -10.73 -7.09 7.63
C LEU A 310 -10.05 -7.10 6.26
N VAL A 311 -8.79 -6.69 6.23
CA VAL A 311 -8.03 -6.50 4.99
C VAL A 311 -7.08 -7.67 4.78
N GLY A 312 -7.13 -8.27 3.58
CA GLY A 312 -6.11 -9.23 3.15
C GLY A 312 -5.03 -8.54 2.33
N ASP A 313 -3.78 -8.54 2.82
CA ASP A 313 -2.56 -8.18 2.11
C ASP A 313 -1.85 -9.44 1.63
N ASP A 314 -1.07 -10.11 2.48
CA ASP A 314 -0.39 -11.38 2.16
C ASP A 314 -1.38 -12.49 1.80
N LEU A 315 -2.57 -12.45 2.39
CA LEU A 315 -3.66 -13.36 2.05
C LEU A 315 -4.01 -13.35 0.56
N PHE A 316 -4.08 -12.17 -0.08
CA PHE A 316 -4.52 -11.99 -1.46
C PHE A 316 -3.44 -11.58 -2.44
N VAL A 317 -2.39 -10.92 -1.97
CA VAL A 317 -1.22 -10.42 -2.74
C VAL A 317 -1.61 -9.71 -4.05
N THR A 318 -2.70 -8.94 -4.03
CA THR A 318 -3.28 -8.27 -5.22
C THR A 318 -3.59 -9.26 -6.38
N ASN A 319 -3.63 -10.56 -6.11
CA ASN A 319 -3.80 -11.62 -7.10
C ASN A 319 -5.28 -12.00 -7.26
N VAL A 320 -5.82 -11.85 -8.46
CA VAL A 320 -7.24 -12.10 -8.78
C VAL A 320 -7.65 -13.54 -8.47
N GLU A 321 -6.79 -14.55 -8.74
CA GLU A 321 -7.12 -15.96 -8.49
C GLU A 321 -7.26 -16.24 -6.98
N ARG A 322 -6.30 -15.72 -6.15
CA ARG A 322 -6.37 -15.88 -4.69
C ARG A 322 -7.52 -15.06 -4.10
N PHE A 323 -7.75 -13.87 -4.63
CA PHE A 323 -8.83 -13.01 -4.18
C PHE A 323 -10.21 -13.61 -4.50
N GLN A 324 -10.39 -14.20 -5.70
CA GLN A 324 -11.62 -14.93 -6.06
C GLN A 324 -11.90 -16.07 -5.08
N ARG A 325 -10.88 -16.83 -4.67
CA ARG A 325 -11.04 -17.83 -3.61
C ARG A 325 -11.55 -17.21 -2.30
N GLY A 326 -10.99 -16.08 -1.88
CA GLY A 326 -11.45 -15.38 -0.67
C GLY A 326 -12.91 -14.95 -0.75
N ILE A 327 -13.34 -14.48 -1.92
CA ILE A 327 -14.73 -14.13 -2.20
C ILE A 327 -15.62 -15.37 -2.11
N ASP A 328 -15.26 -16.47 -2.78
CA ASP A 328 -16.02 -17.71 -2.80
C ASP A 328 -16.16 -18.34 -1.41
N ASP A 329 -15.10 -18.26 -0.60
CA ASP A 329 -15.06 -18.79 0.77
C ASP A 329 -15.67 -17.79 1.80
N GLY A 330 -15.97 -16.55 1.41
CA GLY A 330 -16.49 -15.48 2.28
C GLY A 330 -15.48 -15.07 3.36
N VAL A 331 -14.25 -14.87 2.96
CA VAL A 331 -13.08 -14.54 3.82
C VAL A 331 -12.68 -13.09 3.63
N ALA A 332 -12.42 -12.37 4.73
CA ALA A 332 -12.14 -10.95 4.77
C ALA A 332 -13.33 -10.10 4.25
N ASN A 333 -13.16 -8.79 4.12
CA ASN A 333 -14.15 -7.89 3.52
C ASN A 333 -13.50 -6.67 2.84
N ALA A 334 -12.17 -6.68 2.76
CA ALA A 334 -11.36 -5.70 2.06
C ALA A 334 -10.10 -6.34 1.49
N ILE A 335 -9.57 -5.75 0.42
CA ILE A 335 -8.28 -6.12 -0.18
C ILE A 335 -7.30 -4.94 -0.09
N LEU A 336 -6.04 -5.24 0.23
CA LEU A 336 -4.93 -4.33 0.02
C LEU A 336 -4.40 -4.47 -1.40
N VAL A 337 -4.21 -3.36 -2.10
CA VAL A 337 -3.71 -3.35 -3.48
C VAL A 337 -2.34 -2.70 -3.53
N LYS A 338 -1.33 -3.50 -3.85
CA LYS A 338 0.06 -3.10 -4.07
C LYS A 338 0.43 -3.40 -5.52
N VAL A 339 0.61 -2.39 -6.33
CA VAL A 339 0.83 -2.53 -7.79
C VAL A 339 2.00 -3.45 -8.15
N ASN A 340 3.03 -3.52 -7.31
CA ASN A 340 4.20 -4.37 -7.57
C ASN A 340 4.01 -5.83 -7.16
N GLN A 341 2.97 -6.18 -6.36
CA GLN A 341 2.66 -7.57 -6.03
C GLN A 341 2.13 -8.34 -7.22
N ILE A 342 1.53 -7.65 -8.19
CA ILE A 342 0.98 -8.24 -9.41
C ILE A 342 1.75 -7.83 -10.67
N GLY A 343 2.22 -6.59 -10.78
CA GLY A 343 3.24 -6.15 -11.72
C GLY A 343 2.76 -5.45 -12.98
N THR A 344 1.46 -5.17 -13.15
CA THR A 344 0.93 -4.24 -14.17
C THR A 344 -0.18 -3.37 -13.63
N LEU A 345 -0.42 -2.23 -14.26
CA LEU A 345 -1.56 -1.35 -13.94
C LEU A 345 -2.88 -2.06 -14.25
N THR A 346 -2.98 -2.74 -15.38
CA THR A 346 -4.21 -3.46 -15.80
C THR A 346 -4.61 -4.52 -14.78
N GLU A 347 -3.70 -5.39 -14.35
CA GLU A 347 -4.03 -6.43 -13.34
C GLU A 347 -4.40 -5.81 -11.98
N SER A 348 -3.77 -4.68 -11.61
CA SER A 348 -4.14 -3.95 -10.39
C SER A 348 -5.56 -3.40 -10.47
N LEU A 349 -5.96 -2.85 -11.63
CA LEU A 349 -7.33 -2.38 -11.88
C LEU A 349 -8.34 -3.54 -11.89
N GLU A 350 -7.99 -4.69 -12.45
CA GLU A 350 -8.84 -5.89 -12.42
C GLU A 350 -9.10 -6.38 -11.00
N ALA A 351 -8.09 -6.36 -10.11
CA ALA A 351 -8.28 -6.71 -8.71
C ALA A 351 -9.21 -5.72 -7.98
N ILE A 352 -9.09 -4.42 -8.28
CA ILE A 352 -9.95 -3.37 -7.72
C ILE A 352 -11.39 -3.52 -8.21
N GLU A 353 -11.60 -3.80 -9.50
CA GLU A 353 -12.91 -4.01 -10.09
C GLU A 353 -13.60 -5.24 -9.48
N LEU A 354 -12.88 -6.37 -9.39
CA LEU A 354 -13.38 -7.59 -8.76
C LEU A 354 -13.81 -7.34 -7.29
N ALA A 355 -13.03 -6.55 -6.53
CA ALA A 355 -13.38 -6.20 -5.16
C ALA A 355 -14.72 -5.45 -5.10
N ARG A 356 -14.89 -4.45 -5.95
CA ARG A 356 -16.11 -3.63 -5.98
C ARG A 356 -17.36 -4.42 -6.39
N GLU A 357 -17.23 -5.27 -7.40
CA GLU A 357 -18.32 -6.13 -7.86
C GLU A 357 -18.84 -7.09 -6.78
N ASN A 358 -17.95 -7.42 -5.81
CA ASN A 358 -18.27 -8.36 -4.73
C ASN A 358 -18.44 -7.67 -3.36
N GLY A 359 -18.53 -6.33 -3.31
CA GLY A 359 -18.80 -5.58 -2.09
C GLY A 359 -17.65 -5.56 -1.08
N TYR A 360 -16.41 -5.80 -1.53
CA TYR A 360 -15.20 -5.62 -0.74
C TYR A 360 -14.70 -4.18 -0.82
N SER A 361 -14.21 -3.67 0.30
CA SER A 361 -13.48 -2.40 0.32
C SER A 361 -12.08 -2.57 -0.29
N VAL A 362 -11.51 -1.46 -0.76
CA VAL A 362 -10.17 -1.44 -1.37
C VAL A 362 -9.29 -0.43 -0.66
N VAL A 363 -8.10 -0.85 -0.27
CA VAL A 363 -7.05 0.03 0.27
C VAL A 363 -5.90 0.05 -0.74
N ILE A 364 -5.60 1.20 -1.32
CA ILE A 364 -4.39 1.36 -2.16
C ILE A 364 -3.19 1.58 -1.24
N SER A 365 -2.13 0.80 -1.43
CA SER A 365 -1.01 0.77 -0.50
C SER A 365 0.34 1.03 -1.15
N HIS A 366 1.21 1.64 -0.36
CA HIS A 366 2.65 1.72 -0.60
C HIS A 366 3.36 0.39 -0.29
N ARG A 367 4.68 0.41 -0.34
CA ARG A 367 5.55 -0.65 0.21
C ARG A 367 6.52 -0.05 1.24
N SER A 368 7.18 -0.92 1.99
CA SER A 368 8.21 -0.49 2.96
C SER A 368 9.40 0.21 2.28
N GLY A 369 9.82 -0.25 1.09
CA GLY A 369 10.80 0.43 0.23
C GLY A 369 10.11 1.26 -0.83
N GLU A 370 10.02 2.56 -0.60
CA GLU A 370 9.38 3.52 -1.50
C GLU A 370 10.36 4.44 -2.20
N THR A 371 9.86 5.15 -3.18
CA THR A 371 10.55 6.23 -3.89
C THR A 371 9.73 7.52 -3.79
N GLU A 372 10.14 8.59 -4.47
CA GLU A 372 9.32 9.81 -4.63
C GLU A 372 8.15 9.65 -5.63
N ASP A 373 7.98 8.49 -6.26
CA ASP A 373 6.87 8.22 -7.18
C ASP A 373 5.52 8.32 -6.46
N THR A 374 4.55 8.97 -7.10
CA THR A 374 3.24 9.28 -6.52
C THR A 374 2.08 8.55 -7.21
N THR A 375 2.36 7.59 -8.06
CA THR A 375 1.33 6.88 -8.87
C THR A 375 0.17 6.37 -8.04
N ILE A 376 0.42 5.85 -6.83
CA ILE A 376 -0.65 5.32 -5.96
C ILE A 376 -1.63 6.39 -5.49
N SER A 377 -1.20 7.66 -5.42
CA SER A 377 -2.09 8.79 -5.10
C SER A 377 -3.06 9.08 -6.25
N ASP A 378 -2.57 9.03 -7.48
CA ASP A 378 -3.42 9.17 -8.65
C ASP A 378 -4.33 7.94 -8.80
N LEU A 379 -3.82 6.73 -8.56
CA LEU A 379 -4.57 5.48 -8.67
C LEU A 379 -5.75 5.41 -7.69
N VAL A 380 -5.56 5.81 -6.42
CA VAL A 380 -6.64 5.77 -5.43
C VAL A 380 -7.78 6.71 -5.79
N VAL A 381 -7.48 7.90 -6.33
CA VAL A 381 -8.50 8.84 -6.78
C VAL A 381 -9.14 8.38 -8.08
N ALA A 382 -8.33 7.89 -9.04
CA ALA A 382 -8.81 7.35 -10.32
C ALA A 382 -9.85 6.25 -10.13
N THR A 383 -9.61 5.37 -9.19
CA THR A 383 -10.49 4.24 -8.91
C THR A 383 -11.59 4.57 -7.90
N GLY A 384 -11.50 5.68 -7.15
CA GLY A 384 -12.40 6.02 -6.05
C GLY A 384 -12.40 4.94 -4.96
N ALA A 385 -11.25 4.29 -4.71
CA ALA A 385 -11.11 3.23 -3.71
C ALA A 385 -11.43 3.72 -2.29
N GLY A 386 -11.28 5.03 -2.05
CA GLY A 386 -11.70 5.69 -0.81
C GLY A 386 -10.74 5.54 0.36
N GLN A 387 -9.69 4.71 0.26
CA GLN A 387 -8.70 4.49 1.31
C GLN A 387 -7.29 4.38 0.73
N ILE A 388 -6.30 4.96 1.44
CA ILE A 388 -4.88 4.84 1.10
C ILE A 388 -4.05 4.56 2.36
N LYS A 389 -3.13 3.60 2.25
CA LYS A 389 -2.11 3.29 3.25
C LYS A 389 -0.75 3.69 2.67
N THR A 390 -0.15 4.77 3.17
CA THR A 390 1.12 5.28 2.61
C THR A 390 2.08 5.83 3.67
N GLY A 391 2.07 5.21 4.87
CA GLY A 391 3.00 5.50 5.95
C GLY A 391 2.63 6.72 6.78
N ALA A 392 3.56 7.17 7.63
CA ALA A 392 3.39 8.34 8.48
C ALA A 392 3.44 9.65 7.66
N PRO A 393 2.94 10.78 8.21
CA PRO A 393 3.11 12.11 7.62
C PRO A 393 4.55 12.63 7.85
N SER A 394 5.52 11.80 7.59
CA SER A 394 6.96 11.99 7.80
C SER A 394 7.75 11.20 6.75
N ARG A 395 8.98 11.63 6.43
CA ARG A 395 9.84 11.12 5.34
C ARG A 395 9.29 11.47 3.95
N THR A 396 10.15 11.96 3.06
CA THR A 396 9.77 12.47 1.74
C THR A 396 9.10 11.41 0.86
N ASP A 397 9.55 10.17 0.95
CA ASP A 397 9.00 9.01 0.23
C ASP A 397 7.52 8.74 0.57
N ARG A 398 7.08 9.12 1.77
CA ARG A 398 5.67 9.04 2.22
C ARG A 398 4.92 10.33 1.93
N VAL A 399 5.49 11.45 2.36
CA VAL A 399 4.90 12.80 2.23
C VAL A 399 4.66 13.19 0.78
N ALA A 400 5.46 12.70 -0.18
CA ALA A 400 5.24 12.93 -1.61
C ALA A 400 3.84 12.49 -2.06
N LYS A 401 3.34 11.34 -1.55
CA LYS A 401 2.00 10.81 -1.87
C LYS A 401 0.90 11.70 -1.30
N TYR A 402 1.05 12.14 -0.05
CA TYR A 402 0.12 13.09 0.59
C TYR A 402 0.08 14.43 -0.14
N ASN A 403 1.24 14.97 -0.50
CA ASN A 403 1.34 16.22 -1.24
C ASN A 403 0.70 16.12 -2.63
N GLN A 404 0.78 14.94 -3.29
CA GLN A 404 0.10 14.72 -4.56
C GLN A 404 -1.42 14.72 -4.38
N LEU A 405 -1.94 14.11 -3.32
CA LEU A 405 -3.38 14.14 -3.02
C LEU A 405 -3.90 15.55 -2.73
N LEU A 406 -3.09 16.42 -2.07
CA LEU A 406 -3.43 17.84 -1.91
C LEU A 406 -3.54 18.56 -3.26
N ARG A 407 -2.61 18.30 -4.20
CA ARG A 407 -2.69 18.88 -5.56
C ARG A 407 -3.91 18.40 -6.32
N ILE A 408 -4.26 17.12 -6.17
CA ILE A 408 -5.47 16.54 -6.78
C ILE A 408 -6.72 17.17 -6.19
N GLU A 409 -6.78 17.36 -4.85
CA GLU A 409 -7.90 18.02 -4.19
C GLU A 409 -8.06 19.48 -4.69
N GLU A 410 -6.95 20.23 -4.83
CA GLU A 410 -6.93 21.57 -5.38
C GLU A 410 -7.42 21.59 -6.84
N GLU A 411 -6.96 20.66 -7.68
CA GLU A 411 -7.40 20.54 -9.08
C GLU A 411 -8.88 20.20 -9.22
N LEU A 412 -9.42 19.36 -8.33
CA LEU A 412 -10.85 19.01 -8.30
C LEU A 412 -11.71 20.16 -7.77
N GLY A 413 -11.19 20.97 -6.86
CA GLY A 413 -11.91 22.08 -6.26
C GLY A 413 -13.23 21.63 -5.63
N ALA A 414 -14.34 22.27 -5.98
CA ALA A 414 -15.66 21.96 -5.44
C ALA A 414 -16.21 20.57 -5.82
N ALA A 415 -15.57 19.87 -6.77
CA ALA A 415 -15.95 18.50 -7.13
C ALA A 415 -15.26 17.45 -6.26
N ALA A 416 -14.28 17.83 -5.44
CA ALA A 416 -13.60 16.91 -4.54
C ALA A 416 -14.57 16.38 -3.48
N VAL A 417 -14.56 15.06 -3.28
CA VAL A 417 -15.35 14.39 -2.25
C VAL A 417 -14.39 13.66 -1.31
N TYR A 418 -14.47 14.00 -0.02
CA TYR A 418 -13.79 13.24 1.02
C TYR A 418 -14.82 12.34 1.72
N PRO A 419 -14.70 11.00 1.64
CA PRO A 419 -15.76 10.10 2.09
C PRO A 419 -15.84 10.00 3.62
N GLY A 420 -14.77 10.38 4.33
CA GLY A 420 -14.72 10.31 5.78
C GLY A 420 -15.07 8.90 6.30
N TRP A 421 -15.93 8.83 7.29
CA TRP A 421 -16.37 7.57 7.87
C TRP A 421 -17.04 6.61 6.89
N GLN A 422 -17.60 7.11 5.79
CA GLN A 422 -18.24 6.26 4.76
C GLN A 422 -17.23 5.34 4.04
N ALA A 423 -15.94 5.65 4.14
CA ALA A 423 -14.87 4.77 3.63
C ALA A 423 -14.79 3.44 4.41
N PHE A 424 -15.35 3.38 5.63
CA PHE A 424 -15.37 2.21 6.50
C PHE A 424 -16.81 1.73 6.75
N PRO A 425 -17.48 1.14 5.76
CA PRO A 425 -18.91 0.83 5.85
C PRO A 425 -19.27 -0.24 6.88
N ARG A 426 -18.29 -1.01 7.35
CA ARG A 426 -18.45 -2.06 8.37
C ARG A 426 -18.20 -1.54 9.80
N ALA A 427 -17.48 -0.43 9.97
CA ALA A 427 -17.13 0.08 11.27
C ALA A 427 -18.36 0.57 12.04
N GLN A 428 -18.63 -0.05 13.17
CA GLN A 428 -19.65 0.43 14.11
C GLN A 428 -19.06 1.56 14.96
N ARG A 429 -19.79 2.66 15.10
CA ARG A 429 -19.43 3.82 15.93
C ARG A 429 -20.07 3.73 17.31
#